data_655b01d302a95762331b39db68f37ecc
#
_entry.id   655b01d302a95762331b39db68f37ecc
#
_cell.length_a   1.000
_cell.length_b   1.000
_cell.length_c   1.000
_cell.angle_alpha   90.00
_cell.angle_beta   90.00
_cell.angle_gamma   90.00
#
_symmetry.space_group_name_H-M   'P 1'
#
loop_
_entity.id
_entity.type
_entity.pdbx_description
1 polymer ?
#
loop_
_entity_poly.entity_id
_entity_poly.type
_entity_poly.pdbx_seq_one_letter_code
_entity_poly.pdbx_strand_id
1 'polypeptide(L)'
;MTTTLPRRRGRPPRNSAEPRQDTRALLVRTGVAVLTEKGYSSVGIDEILRLAQVPKGSFYHCFESKEAFGHALIAAYADYFARKLDRWFLDTATPPLQRLRHFIADARQGMQRHGFARGCLVGNLGQEMGALPESFRAQLEAVFADWQARTAACLQDAQRAGEIGAGHDCAALAQFFWIGWEGAVLRAKLQHSAAPLDVYAQGFFQLLK
;
A
#
# COMPACT_ATOMS: atom_id res chain seq x y z
N MET A 1 -69.59 -21.58 -3.78
CA MET A 1 -68.72 -20.45 -3.33
C MET A 1 -67.32 -20.97 -3.13
N THR A 2 -66.46 -20.72 -4.11
CA THR A 2 -65.09 -21.28 -4.11
C THR A 2 -64.14 -20.14 -3.70
N THR A 3 -63.57 -20.23 -2.49
CA THR A 3 -62.69 -19.21 -1.93
C THR A 3 -61.26 -19.44 -2.44
N THR A 4 -60.77 -18.58 -3.30
CA THR A 4 -59.41 -18.57 -3.84
C THR A 4 -58.49 -17.87 -2.85
N LEU A 5 -57.50 -18.59 -2.26
CA LEU A 5 -56.47 -18.05 -1.39
C LEU A 5 -55.48 -17.20 -2.19
N PRO A 6 -55.00 -16.05 -1.68
CA PRO A 6 -54.07 -15.22 -2.39
C PRO A 6 -52.66 -15.82 -2.38
N ARG A 7 -52.01 -15.89 -3.56
CA ARG A 7 -50.65 -16.34 -3.80
C ARG A 7 -49.65 -15.42 -3.07
N ARG A 8 -48.82 -15.98 -2.16
CA ARG A 8 -47.72 -15.26 -1.52
C ARG A 8 -46.77 -14.70 -2.59
N ARG A 9 -46.58 -13.38 -2.60
CA ARG A 9 -45.56 -12.73 -3.44
C ARG A 9 -44.18 -13.21 -3.00
N GLY A 10 -43.47 -13.87 -3.88
CA GLY A 10 -42.06 -14.23 -3.68
C GLY A 10 -41.21 -12.96 -3.52
N ARG A 11 -40.23 -13.06 -2.63
CA ARG A 11 -39.21 -12.00 -2.42
C ARG A 11 -38.50 -11.73 -3.76
N PRO A 12 -38.38 -10.45 -4.21
CA PRO A 12 -37.69 -10.14 -5.46
C PRO A 12 -36.26 -10.64 -5.42
N PRO A 13 -35.67 -11.11 -6.55
CA PRO A 13 -34.28 -11.53 -6.60
C PRO A 13 -33.39 -10.34 -6.24
N ARG A 14 -32.57 -10.52 -5.22
CA ARG A 14 -31.57 -9.56 -4.80
C ARG A 14 -30.51 -9.53 -5.90
N ASN A 15 -30.31 -8.38 -6.54
CA ASN A 15 -29.20 -8.16 -7.47
C ASN A 15 -27.89 -8.52 -6.74
N SER A 16 -27.33 -9.70 -7.03
CA SER A 16 -26.30 -10.33 -6.20
C SER A 16 -24.87 -9.82 -6.50
N ALA A 17 -24.69 -9.00 -7.52
CA ALA A 17 -23.37 -8.55 -7.96
C ALA A 17 -22.85 -7.33 -7.15
N GLU A 18 -23.68 -6.31 -6.94
CA GLU A 18 -23.27 -5.09 -6.21
C GLU A 18 -22.88 -5.33 -4.74
N PRO A 19 -23.68 -6.07 -3.93
CA PRO A 19 -23.31 -6.33 -2.53
C PRO A 19 -22.03 -7.13 -2.36
N ARG A 20 -21.66 -7.95 -3.36
CA ARG A 20 -20.45 -8.77 -3.34
C ARG A 20 -19.21 -7.95 -3.63
N GLN A 21 -19.29 -6.99 -4.54
CA GLN A 21 -18.19 -6.09 -4.88
C GLN A 21 -17.90 -5.13 -3.72
N ASP A 22 -18.94 -4.62 -3.05
CA ASP A 22 -18.82 -3.78 -1.86
C ASP A 22 -18.18 -4.55 -0.71
N THR A 23 -18.58 -5.81 -0.47
CA THR A 23 -18.00 -6.66 0.58
C THR A 23 -16.52 -6.95 0.31
N ARG A 24 -16.16 -7.28 -0.94
CA ARG A 24 -14.77 -7.52 -1.33
C ARG A 24 -13.90 -6.28 -1.11
N ALA A 25 -14.36 -5.12 -1.54
CA ALA A 25 -13.66 -3.85 -1.37
C ALA A 25 -13.50 -3.48 0.12
N LEU A 26 -14.54 -3.73 0.94
CA LEU A 26 -14.48 -3.51 2.39
C LEU A 26 -13.46 -4.42 3.07
N LEU A 27 -13.43 -5.72 2.74
CA LEU A 27 -12.45 -6.67 3.27
C LEU A 27 -11.03 -6.25 2.88
N VAL A 28 -10.79 -5.84 1.64
CA VAL A 28 -9.49 -5.37 1.17
C VAL A 28 -9.05 -4.12 1.94
N ARG A 29 -9.91 -3.10 2.05
CA ARG A 29 -9.56 -1.88 2.82
C ARG A 29 -9.23 -2.18 4.28
N THR A 30 -10.05 -3.02 4.93
CA THR A 30 -9.82 -3.44 6.32
C THR A 30 -8.53 -4.23 6.44
N GLY A 31 -8.28 -5.19 5.54
CA GLY A 31 -7.07 -5.99 5.52
C GLY A 31 -5.80 -5.16 5.35
N VAL A 32 -5.78 -4.23 4.39
CA VAL A 32 -4.65 -3.30 4.20
C VAL A 32 -4.38 -2.50 5.47
N ALA A 33 -5.41 -1.95 6.11
CA ALA A 33 -5.26 -1.19 7.34
C ALA A 33 -4.63 -2.03 8.47
N VAL A 34 -5.11 -3.26 8.67
CA VAL A 34 -4.62 -4.17 9.71
C VAL A 34 -3.20 -4.65 9.42
N LEU A 35 -2.90 -5.01 8.18
CA LEU A 35 -1.59 -5.55 7.81
C LEU A 35 -0.48 -4.47 7.79
N THR A 36 -0.79 -3.22 7.51
CA THR A 36 0.17 -2.12 7.64
C THR A 36 0.59 -1.88 9.10
N GLU A 37 -0.26 -2.28 10.06
CA GLU A 37 0.01 -2.17 11.48
C GLU A 37 0.68 -3.42 12.05
N LYS A 38 0.11 -4.61 11.79
CA LYS A 38 0.46 -5.87 12.47
C LYS A 38 1.27 -6.86 11.63
N GLY A 39 1.32 -6.69 10.30
CA GLY A 39 1.88 -7.69 9.39
C GLY A 39 0.86 -8.80 9.05
N TYR A 40 1.31 -9.78 8.25
CA TYR A 40 0.44 -10.84 7.71
C TYR A 40 0.37 -12.09 8.61
N SER A 41 1.51 -12.52 9.15
CA SER A 41 1.61 -13.77 9.91
C SER A 41 0.83 -13.72 11.22
N SER A 42 0.81 -12.55 11.87
CA SER A 42 0.14 -12.33 13.15
C SER A 42 -1.38 -12.14 13.05
N VAL A 43 -1.95 -12.00 11.84
CA VAL A 43 -3.35 -11.66 11.62
C VAL A 43 -4.12 -12.84 11.04
N GLY A 44 -5.18 -13.26 11.75
CA GLY A 44 -6.14 -14.26 11.26
C GLY A 44 -7.26 -13.62 10.42
N ILE A 45 -7.89 -14.43 9.54
CA ILE A 45 -9.07 -14.00 8.76
C ILE A 45 -10.19 -13.53 9.70
N ASP A 46 -10.41 -14.24 10.82
CA ASP A 46 -11.51 -13.94 11.75
C ASP A 46 -11.36 -12.54 12.38
N GLU A 47 -10.15 -12.04 12.59
CA GLU A 47 -9.91 -10.67 13.06
C GLU A 47 -10.36 -9.63 12.02
N ILE A 48 -10.00 -9.85 10.75
CA ILE A 48 -10.39 -8.95 9.65
C ILE A 48 -11.90 -8.95 9.48
N LEU A 49 -12.54 -10.11 9.53
CA LEU A 49 -13.99 -10.26 9.44
C LEU A 49 -14.72 -9.52 10.56
N ARG A 50 -14.24 -9.65 11.79
CA ARG A 50 -14.78 -8.95 12.96
C ARG A 50 -14.67 -7.43 12.79
N LEU A 51 -13.51 -6.93 12.35
CA LEU A 51 -13.28 -5.49 12.14
C LEU A 51 -14.11 -4.94 10.96
N ALA A 52 -14.26 -5.73 9.91
CA ALA A 52 -15.09 -5.38 8.76
C ALA A 52 -16.59 -5.57 8.99
N GLN A 53 -17.00 -6.21 10.10
CA GLN A 53 -18.37 -6.60 10.39
C GLN A 53 -18.99 -7.47 9.27
N VAL A 54 -18.19 -8.38 8.70
CA VAL A 54 -18.57 -9.27 7.60
C VAL A 54 -18.69 -10.71 8.11
N PRO A 55 -19.79 -11.43 7.83
CA PRO A 55 -19.93 -12.84 8.19
C PRO A 55 -18.85 -13.72 7.53
N LYS A 56 -18.40 -14.76 8.23
CA LYS A 56 -17.33 -15.67 7.76
C LYS A 56 -17.62 -16.30 6.40
N GLY A 57 -18.86 -16.72 6.15
CA GLY A 57 -19.28 -17.26 4.84
C GLY A 57 -19.07 -16.30 3.68
N SER A 58 -19.20 -14.98 3.91
CA SER A 58 -19.00 -13.97 2.86
C SER A 58 -17.55 -13.83 2.42
N PHE A 59 -16.59 -14.18 3.28
CA PHE A 59 -15.17 -14.15 2.90
C PHE A 59 -14.89 -15.16 1.78
N TYR A 60 -15.30 -16.41 1.96
CA TYR A 60 -15.05 -17.48 1.00
C TYR A 60 -15.85 -17.33 -0.30
N HIS A 61 -16.85 -16.45 -0.33
CA HIS A 61 -17.46 -15.99 -1.58
C HIS A 61 -16.61 -14.98 -2.34
N CYS A 62 -15.68 -14.28 -1.66
CA CYS A 62 -14.82 -13.24 -2.25
C CYS A 62 -13.40 -13.73 -2.52
N PHE A 63 -12.88 -14.65 -1.69
CA PHE A 63 -11.49 -15.12 -1.73
C PHE A 63 -11.44 -16.63 -1.45
N GLU A 64 -10.73 -17.37 -2.27
CA GLU A 64 -10.60 -18.83 -2.15
C GLU A 64 -9.76 -19.25 -0.93
N SER A 65 -8.81 -18.38 -0.52
CA SER A 65 -7.88 -18.67 0.57
C SER A 65 -7.37 -17.38 1.22
N LYS A 66 -6.70 -17.51 2.39
CA LYS A 66 -5.95 -16.40 3.00
C LYS A 66 -4.83 -15.91 2.07
N GLU A 67 -4.20 -16.79 1.31
CA GLU A 67 -3.16 -16.46 0.34
C GLU A 67 -3.73 -15.63 -0.82
N ALA A 68 -4.84 -16.06 -1.44
CA ALA A 68 -5.52 -15.28 -2.48
C ALA A 68 -5.97 -13.90 -1.98
N PHE A 69 -6.40 -13.81 -0.72
CA PHE A 69 -6.68 -12.53 -0.08
C PHE A 69 -5.42 -11.70 0.08
N GLY A 70 -4.30 -12.30 0.51
CA GLY A 70 -3.00 -11.62 0.62
C GLY A 70 -2.54 -11.01 -0.71
N HIS A 71 -2.63 -11.74 -1.81
CA HIS A 71 -2.36 -11.23 -3.16
C HIS A 71 -3.24 -10.02 -3.51
N ALA A 72 -4.52 -10.06 -3.17
CA ALA A 72 -5.43 -8.94 -3.41
C ALA A 72 -5.07 -7.71 -2.55
N LEU A 73 -4.58 -7.90 -1.32
CA LEU A 73 -4.11 -6.81 -0.47
C LEU A 73 -2.85 -6.15 -1.02
N ILE A 74 -1.88 -6.97 -1.48
CA ILE A 74 -0.65 -6.46 -2.11
C ILE A 74 -1.00 -5.64 -3.36
N ALA A 75 -1.86 -6.18 -4.24
CA ALA A 75 -2.29 -5.49 -5.46
C ALA A 75 -2.99 -4.16 -5.16
N ALA A 76 -3.94 -4.16 -4.22
CA ALA A 76 -4.67 -2.95 -3.85
C ALA A 76 -3.76 -1.88 -3.21
N TYR A 77 -2.78 -2.31 -2.42
CA TYR A 77 -1.79 -1.41 -1.83
C TYR A 77 -0.83 -0.85 -2.89
N ALA A 78 -0.38 -1.69 -3.84
CA ALA A 78 0.45 -1.27 -4.97
C ALA A 78 -0.25 -0.21 -5.81
N ASP A 79 -1.52 -0.43 -6.18
CA ASP A 79 -2.34 0.52 -6.93
C ASP A 79 -2.53 1.85 -6.18
N TYR A 80 -2.82 1.76 -4.88
CA TYR A 80 -2.94 2.96 -4.03
C TYR A 80 -1.62 3.74 -4.00
N PHE A 81 -0.51 3.03 -3.81
CA PHE A 81 0.80 3.67 -3.66
C PHE A 81 1.33 4.23 -4.97
N ALA A 82 1.10 3.54 -6.10
CA ALA A 82 1.40 4.06 -7.43
C ALA A 82 0.70 5.39 -7.70
N ARG A 83 -0.62 5.47 -7.43
CA ARG A 83 -1.36 6.76 -7.54
C ARG A 83 -0.83 7.83 -6.59
N LYS A 84 -0.35 7.44 -5.40
CA LYS A 84 0.27 8.37 -4.45
C LYS A 84 1.58 8.93 -4.98
N LEU A 85 2.43 8.10 -5.59
CA LEU A 85 3.68 8.52 -6.23
C LEU A 85 3.38 9.41 -7.45
N ASP A 86 2.46 9.00 -8.33
CA ASP A 86 2.08 9.76 -9.52
C ASP A 86 1.58 11.16 -9.18
N ARG A 87 0.76 11.27 -8.14
CA ARG A 87 0.25 12.57 -7.67
C ARG A 87 1.37 13.59 -7.43
N TRP A 88 2.52 13.14 -6.93
CA TRP A 88 3.65 14.02 -6.64
C TRP A 88 4.64 14.07 -7.79
N PHE A 89 5.01 12.94 -8.35
CA PHE A 89 6.10 12.85 -9.31
C PHE A 89 5.73 13.35 -10.71
N LEU A 90 4.45 13.31 -11.06
CA LEU A 90 3.96 13.81 -12.35
C LEU A 90 3.48 15.29 -12.31
N ASP A 91 3.61 15.96 -11.18
CA ASP A 91 3.29 17.40 -11.06
C ASP A 91 4.36 18.26 -11.73
N THR A 92 4.20 18.51 -13.02
CA THR A 92 5.14 19.29 -13.83
C THR A 92 5.24 20.77 -13.44
N ALA A 93 4.31 21.31 -12.65
CA ALA A 93 4.37 22.67 -12.14
C ALA A 93 5.37 22.83 -10.98
N THR A 94 5.73 21.73 -10.32
CA THR A 94 6.67 21.69 -9.20
C THR A 94 8.06 21.23 -9.66
N PRO A 95 9.18 21.87 -9.23
CA PRO A 95 10.53 21.40 -9.52
C PRO A 95 10.75 19.95 -9.07
N PRO A 96 11.48 19.11 -9.83
CA PRO A 96 11.57 17.67 -9.61
C PRO A 96 12.02 17.25 -8.21
N LEU A 97 13.07 17.83 -7.64
CA LEU A 97 13.50 17.51 -6.27
C LEU A 97 12.46 17.95 -5.23
N GLN A 98 11.68 18.99 -5.52
CA GLN A 98 10.61 19.40 -4.64
C GLN A 98 9.43 18.42 -4.68
N ARG A 99 9.17 17.77 -5.82
CA ARG A 99 8.17 16.67 -5.92
C ARG A 99 8.52 15.52 -4.95
N LEU A 100 9.80 15.13 -4.92
CA LEU A 100 10.28 14.10 -4.00
C LEU A 100 10.14 14.54 -2.52
N ARG A 101 10.43 15.82 -2.22
CA ARG A 101 10.21 16.37 -0.86
C ARG A 101 8.74 16.34 -0.47
N HIS A 102 7.82 16.66 -1.38
CA HIS A 102 6.39 16.61 -1.14
C HIS A 102 5.91 15.18 -0.87
N PHE A 103 6.41 14.20 -1.64
CA PHE A 103 6.13 12.78 -1.37
C PHE A 103 6.58 12.36 0.04
N ILE A 104 7.81 12.70 0.42
CA ILE A 104 8.35 12.39 1.75
C ILE A 104 7.51 13.04 2.85
N ALA A 105 7.15 14.32 2.69
CA ALA A 105 6.32 15.03 3.65
C ALA A 105 4.92 14.41 3.79
N ASP A 106 4.29 14.02 2.68
CA ASP A 106 2.99 13.35 2.69
C ASP A 106 3.06 11.95 3.33
N ALA A 107 4.11 11.19 3.06
CA ALA A 107 4.33 9.89 3.69
C ALA A 107 4.54 10.02 5.22
N ARG A 108 5.38 10.98 5.64
CA ARG A 108 5.60 11.34 7.04
C ARG A 108 4.29 11.72 7.75
N GLN A 109 3.51 12.61 7.15
CA GLN A 109 2.22 13.02 7.68
C GLN A 109 1.23 11.84 7.73
N GLY A 110 1.27 10.95 6.75
CA GLY A 110 0.48 9.72 6.72
C GLY A 110 0.77 8.83 7.92
N MET A 111 2.03 8.60 8.25
CA MET A 111 2.41 7.82 9.45
C MET A 111 2.01 8.54 10.74
N GLN A 112 2.21 9.86 10.81
CA GLN A 112 1.85 10.67 11.98
C GLN A 112 0.34 10.62 12.29
N ARG A 113 -0.54 10.68 11.27
CA ARG A 113 -2.01 10.54 11.44
C ARG A 113 -2.42 9.24 12.13
N HIS A 114 -1.58 8.20 12.04
CA HIS A 114 -1.81 6.90 12.69
C HIS A 114 -0.89 6.67 13.89
N GLY A 115 -0.33 7.74 14.49
CA GLY A 115 0.56 7.64 15.65
C GLY A 115 1.79 6.76 15.37
N PHE A 116 2.25 6.68 14.12
CA PHE A 116 3.33 5.82 13.65
C PHE A 116 3.10 4.31 13.88
N ALA A 117 1.88 3.88 14.20
CA ALA A 117 1.55 2.46 14.33
C ALA A 117 1.54 1.72 12.98
N ARG A 118 1.22 2.44 11.88
CA ARG A 118 1.16 1.88 10.53
C ARG A 118 2.41 2.23 9.73
N GLY A 119 2.94 1.23 9.02
CA GLY A 119 4.06 1.38 8.10
C GLY A 119 3.72 0.98 6.67
N CYS A 120 4.72 0.57 5.92
CA CYS A 120 4.57 0.04 4.56
C CYS A 120 4.09 -1.42 4.60
N LEU A 121 3.02 -1.76 3.86
CA LEU A 121 2.56 -3.13 3.76
C LEU A 121 3.59 -4.02 3.08
N VAL A 122 4.20 -3.55 1.99
CA VAL A 122 5.19 -4.29 1.22
C VAL A 122 6.45 -4.54 2.05
N GLY A 123 6.93 -3.52 2.78
CA GLY A 123 8.06 -3.66 3.69
C GLY A 123 7.76 -4.60 4.86
N ASN A 124 6.57 -4.56 5.46
CA ASN A 124 6.18 -5.49 6.51
C ASN A 124 6.20 -6.94 6.00
N LEU A 125 5.56 -7.21 4.84
CA LEU A 125 5.55 -8.55 4.26
C LEU A 125 6.96 -9.00 3.83
N GLY A 126 7.78 -8.11 3.30
CA GLY A 126 9.16 -8.41 2.95
C GLY A 126 9.98 -8.90 4.15
N GLN A 127 9.77 -8.34 5.34
CA GLN A 127 10.41 -8.79 6.58
C GLN A 127 9.88 -10.15 7.08
N GLU A 128 8.68 -10.53 6.70
CA GLU A 128 8.05 -11.80 7.08
C GLU A 128 8.30 -12.93 6.06
N MET A 129 9.05 -12.71 4.96
CA MET A 129 9.16 -13.66 3.82
C MET A 129 9.59 -15.07 4.22
N GLY A 130 10.31 -15.24 5.33
CA GLY A 130 10.67 -16.58 5.83
C GLY A 130 9.46 -17.43 6.29
N ALA A 131 8.32 -16.80 6.55
CA ALA A 131 7.10 -17.44 7.03
C ALA A 131 5.91 -17.30 6.07
N LEU A 132 6.08 -16.56 4.95
CA LEU A 132 5.03 -16.29 3.98
C LEU A 132 5.06 -17.25 2.79
N PRO A 133 3.94 -17.42 2.07
CA PRO A 133 3.92 -18.12 0.79
C PRO A 133 4.95 -17.56 -0.18
N GLU A 134 5.73 -18.42 -0.84
CA GLU A 134 6.74 -17.98 -1.81
C GLU A 134 6.14 -17.22 -3.00
N SER A 135 4.86 -17.47 -3.30
CA SER A 135 4.10 -16.76 -4.33
C SER A 135 4.05 -15.23 -4.13
N PHE A 136 4.24 -14.73 -2.89
CA PHE A 136 4.25 -13.29 -2.61
C PHE A 136 5.55 -12.61 -3.05
N ARG A 137 6.69 -13.32 -3.07
CA ARG A 137 8.00 -12.73 -3.37
C ARG A 137 8.02 -11.96 -4.66
N ALA A 138 7.65 -12.61 -5.76
CA ALA A 138 7.68 -11.98 -7.09
C ALA A 138 6.76 -10.75 -7.16
N GLN A 139 5.60 -10.79 -6.49
CA GLN A 139 4.66 -9.66 -6.45
C GLN A 139 5.23 -8.49 -5.65
N LEU A 140 5.87 -8.74 -4.49
CA LEU A 140 6.50 -7.70 -3.67
C LEU A 140 7.69 -7.07 -4.40
N GLU A 141 8.52 -7.86 -5.07
CA GLU A 141 9.63 -7.37 -5.89
C GLU A 141 9.13 -6.50 -7.05
N ALA A 142 8.05 -6.91 -7.72
CA ALA A 142 7.44 -6.12 -8.80
C ALA A 142 6.94 -4.75 -8.30
N VAL A 143 6.38 -4.69 -7.09
CA VAL A 143 5.95 -3.42 -6.47
C VAL A 143 7.14 -2.50 -6.20
N PHE A 144 8.23 -3.02 -5.63
CA PHE A 144 9.44 -2.22 -5.42
C PHE A 144 10.06 -1.75 -6.74
N ALA A 145 10.08 -2.61 -7.78
CA ALA A 145 10.59 -2.24 -9.09
C ALA A 145 9.77 -1.10 -9.71
N ASP A 146 8.43 -1.11 -9.60
CA ASP A 146 7.57 -0.01 -10.07
C ASP A 146 7.88 1.29 -9.31
N TRP A 147 8.00 1.26 -7.98
CA TRP A 147 8.32 2.44 -7.19
C TRP A 147 9.69 3.01 -7.50
N GLN A 148 10.69 2.14 -7.70
CA GLN A 148 12.03 2.53 -8.12
C GLN A 148 12.01 3.19 -9.50
N ALA A 149 11.28 2.63 -10.47
CA ALA A 149 11.18 3.19 -11.81
C ALA A 149 10.55 4.61 -11.80
N ARG A 150 9.46 4.81 -11.04
CA ARG A 150 8.82 6.12 -10.88
C ARG A 150 9.75 7.15 -10.22
N THR A 151 10.48 6.72 -9.19
CA THR A 151 11.45 7.60 -8.50
C THR A 151 12.62 7.93 -9.41
N ALA A 152 13.15 6.95 -10.17
CA ALA A 152 14.21 7.17 -11.13
C ALA A 152 13.80 8.19 -12.21
N ALA A 153 12.56 8.10 -12.73
CA ALA A 153 12.03 9.07 -13.68
C ALA A 153 11.99 10.48 -13.10
N CYS A 154 11.56 10.66 -11.85
CA CYS A 154 11.57 11.95 -11.17
C CYS A 154 13.02 12.50 -10.96
N LEU A 155 13.98 11.63 -10.63
CA LEU A 155 15.39 12.01 -10.51
C LEU A 155 16.01 12.36 -11.88
N GLN A 156 15.63 11.66 -12.95
CA GLN A 156 16.02 12.01 -14.32
C GLN A 156 15.48 13.39 -14.74
N ASP A 157 14.24 13.73 -14.33
CA ASP A 157 13.70 15.07 -14.52
C ASP A 157 14.57 16.10 -13.79
N ALA A 158 14.98 15.82 -12.54
CA ALA A 158 15.86 16.68 -11.76
C ALA A 158 17.23 16.86 -12.42
N GLN A 159 17.77 15.79 -13.00
CA GLN A 159 19.04 15.83 -13.75
C GLN A 159 18.91 16.70 -15.01
N ARG A 160 17.81 16.54 -15.77
CA ARG A 160 17.53 17.38 -16.96
C ARG A 160 17.32 18.85 -16.59
N ALA A 161 16.76 19.12 -15.42
CA ALA A 161 16.56 20.47 -14.90
C ALA A 161 17.83 21.08 -14.28
N GLY A 162 18.93 20.33 -14.20
CA GLY A 162 20.18 20.78 -13.57
C GLY A 162 20.14 20.86 -12.04
N GLU A 163 19.13 20.25 -11.41
CA GLU A 163 19.02 20.21 -9.93
C GLU A 163 19.96 19.18 -9.30
N ILE A 164 20.40 18.16 -10.07
CA ILE A 164 21.43 17.19 -9.69
C ILE A 164 22.44 17.01 -10.82
N GLY A 165 23.65 16.58 -10.47
CA GLY A 165 24.75 16.41 -11.42
C GLY A 165 24.47 15.36 -12.49
N ALA A 166 24.95 15.59 -13.73
CA ALA A 166 24.78 14.66 -14.86
C ALA A 166 25.48 13.29 -14.64
N GLY A 167 26.41 13.20 -13.71
CA GLY A 167 27.13 11.97 -13.40
C GLY A 167 26.38 10.99 -12.48
N HIS A 168 25.22 11.36 -11.94
CA HIS A 168 24.45 10.49 -11.09
C HIS A 168 23.71 9.39 -11.88
N ASP A 169 23.80 8.15 -11.41
CA ASP A 169 22.93 7.06 -11.85
C ASP A 169 21.59 7.15 -11.12
N CYS A 170 20.58 7.70 -11.82
CA CYS A 170 19.25 7.90 -11.25
C CYS A 170 18.55 6.59 -10.89
N ALA A 171 18.84 5.48 -11.58
CA ALA A 171 18.28 4.17 -11.27
C ALA A 171 18.88 3.62 -9.96
N ALA A 172 20.20 3.69 -9.80
CA ALA A 172 20.88 3.30 -8.56
C ALA A 172 20.46 4.17 -7.38
N LEU A 173 20.30 5.50 -7.58
CA LEU A 173 19.79 6.41 -6.55
C LEU A 173 18.36 6.09 -6.13
N ALA A 174 17.49 5.74 -7.08
CA ALA A 174 16.11 5.35 -6.77
C ALA A 174 16.07 4.03 -5.98
N GLN A 175 16.90 3.06 -6.36
CA GLN A 175 17.04 1.81 -5.61
C GLN A 175 17.56 2.07 -4.19
N PHE A 176 18.60 2.87 -4.04
CA PHE A 176 19.15 3.28 -2.74
C PHE A 176 18.09 4.00 -1.88
N PHE A 177 17.30 4.90 -2.50
CA PHE A 177 16.23 5.59 -1.81
C PHE A 177 15.25 4.59 -1.17
N TRP A 178 14.74 3.62 -1.93
CA TRP A 178 13.74 2.69 -1.42
C TRP A 178 14.28 1.69 -0.40
N ILE A 179 15.54 1.24 -0.55
CA ILE A 179 16.21 0.39 0.46
C ILE A 179 16.28 1.13 1.80
N GLY A 180 16.74 2.36 1.80
CA GLY A 180 16.90 3.13 3.04
C GLY A 180 15.57 3.68 3.58
N TRP A 181 14.62 4.05 2.71
CA TRP A 181 13.30 4.53 3.10
C TRP A 181 12.50 3.48 3.88
N GLU A 182 12.51 2.22 3.44
CA GLU A 182 11.87 1.13 4.18
C GLU A 182 12.50 0.92 5.56
N GLY A 183 13.80 1.05 5.68
CA GLY A 183 14.51 1.06 6.98
C GLY A 183 14.08 2.24 7.86
N ALA A 184 13.92 3.43 7.29
CA ALA A 184 13.46 4.62 8.01
C ALA A 184 12.00 4.46 8.48
N VAL A 185 11.12 3.89 7.66
CA VAL A 185 9.72 3.56 8.01
C VAL A 185 9.66 2.57 9.16
N LEU A 186 10.45 1.49 9.12
CA LEU A 186 10.56 0.53 10.23
C LEU A 186 10.96 1.23 11.53
N ARG A 187 12.01 2.06 11.47
CA ARG A 187 12.53 2.77 12.66
C ARG A 187 11.51 3.80 13.19
N ALA A 188 10.77 4.47 12.31
CA ALA A 188 9.72 5.40 12.70
C ALA A 188 8.59 4.69 13.47
N LYS A 189 8.21 3.46 13.07
CA LYS A 189 7.27 2.62 13.83
C LYS A 189 7.81 2.26 15.21
N LEU A 190 9.06 1.81 15.29
CA LEU A 190 9.67 1.42 16.57
C LEU A 190 9.80 2.58 17.56
N GLN A 191 10.08 3.79 17.06
CA GLN A 191 10.31 4.97 17.89
C GLN A 191 9.05 5.81 18.11
N HIS A 192 7.94 5.47 17.44
CA HIS A 192 6.73 6.30 17.40
C HIS A 192 7.04 7.77 17.06
N SER A 193 7.95 7.99 16.09
CA SER A 193 8.52 9.29 15.78
C SER A 193 8.82 9.45 14.29
N ALA A 194 8.73 10.67 13.78
CA ALA A 194 9.16 11.02 12.44
C ALA A 194 10.69 11.12 12.28
N ALA A 195 11.44 11.22 13.36
CA ALA A 195 12.88 11.49 13.32
C ALA A 195 13.68 10.57 12.36
N PRO A 196 13.46 9.24 12.30
CA PRO A 196 14.17 8.39 11.35
C PRO A 196 13.89 8.74 9.88
N LEU A 197 12.66 9.15 9.55
CA LEU A 197 12.29 9.58 8.20
C LEU A 197 13.00 10.88 7.83
N ASP A 198 13.04 11.83 8.76
CA ASP A 198 13.67 13.13 8.58
C ASP A 198 15.21 12.98 8.41
N VAL A 199 15.85 12.15 9.23
CA VAL A 199 17.29 11.84 9.13
C VAL A 199 17.64 11.21 7.79
N TYR A 200 16.87 10.20 7.38
CA TYR A 200 17.10 9.54 6.09
C TYR A 200 16.92 10.50 4.92
N ALA A 201 15.83 11.25 4.90
CA ALA A 201 15.56 12.23 3.85
C ALA A 201 16.68 13.28 3.74
N GLN A 202 17.14 13.82 4.87
CA GLN A 202 18.24 14.78 4.90
C GLN A 202 19.52 14.18 4.30
N GLY A 203 19.90 12.97 4.72
CA GLY A 203 21.07 12.27 4.20
C GLY A 203 20.96 11.99 2.70
N PHE A 204 19.79 11.51 2.23
CA PHE A 204 19.56 11.27 0.80
C PHE A 204 19.75 12.54 -0.05
N PHE A 205 19.15 13.66 0.36
CA PHE A 205 19.30 14.92 -0.39
C PHE A 205 20.72 15.50 -0.33
N GLN A 206 21.55 15.13 0.64
CA GLN A 206 22.98 15.49 0.66
C GLN A 206 23.78 14.71 -0.38
N LEU A 207 23.41 13.47 -0.70
CA LEU A 207 24.04 12.66 -1.74
C LEU A 207 23.77 13.19 -3.16
N LEU A 208 22.78 14.03 -3.34
CA LEU A 208 22.38 14.59 -4.65
C LEU A 208 23.12 15.91 -4.99
N LYS A 209 23.91 16.46 -4.06
CA LYS A 209 24.70 17.68 -4.25
C LYS A 209 26.02 17.40 -4.94
#